data_ef33979eec58754cf288e4a5c861f2de
#
_entry.id   ef33979eec58754cf288e4a5c861f2de
#
_cell.length_a   1.000
_cell.length_b   1.000
_cell.length_c   1.000
_cell.angle_alpha   90.00
_cell.angle_beta   90.00
_cell.angle_gamma   90.00
#
_symmetry.space_group_name_H-M   'P 1'
#
loop_
_entity.id
_entity.type
_entity.pdbx_description
1 polymer ?
#
loop_
_entity_poly.entity_id
_entity_poly.type
_entity_poly.pdbx_seq_one_letter_code
_entity_poly.pdbx_strand_id
1 'polypeptide(L)'
;LLDFNSKFKKMILEPDAIFNAVGLQKAQHKQIRYFSSGMKQRLKLGLAFFSDASILLLDEPTTNLDQAGIADYLQLISSQTQNRTVIICSNDLTEYSFCKHLLQIDQYKTASVVS
;
A
#
# COMPACT_ATOMS: atom_id res chain seq x y z
N LEU A 1 -12.98 -7.28 -15.00
CA LEU A 1 -13.46 -7.75 -13.70
C LEU A 1 -12.99 -9.14 -13.36
N LEU A 2 -12.90 -10.03 -14.37
CA LEU A 2 -12.40 -11.38 -14.14
C LEU A 2 -10.96 -11.36 -13.66
N ASP A 3 -10.11 -10.52 -14.30
CA ASP A 3 -8.74 -10.35 -13.88
C ASP A 3 -8.67 -9.79 -12.47
N PHE A 4 -9.57 -8.86 -12.16
CA PHE A 4 -9.62 -8.25 -10.84
C PHE A 4 -9.97 -9.29 -9.78
N ASN A 5 -10.96 -10.13 -10.06
CA ASN A 5 -11.33 -11.21 -9.13
C ASN A 5 -10.21 -12.20 -8.94
N SER A 6 -9.46 -12.52 -10.00
CA SER A 6 -8.35 -13.46 -9.87
C SER A 6 -7.23 -12.92 -8.98
N LYS A 7 -7.05 -11.60 -8.93
CA LYS A 7 -6.07 -10.98 -8.05
C LYS A 7 -6.45 -11.10 -6.57
N PHE A 8 -7.72 -11.30 -6.26
CA PHE A 8 -8.17 -11.46 -4.89
C PHE A 8 -8.13 -12.89 -4.39
N LYS A 9 -7.77 -13.87 -5.23
CA LYS A 9 -7.78 -15.29 -4.83
C LYS A 9 -6.90 -15.60 -3.64
N LYS A 10 -5.76 -14.87 -3.51
CA LYS A 10 -4.80 -15.08 -2.43
C LYS A 10 -4.86 -13.98 -1.38
N MET A 11 -6.00 -13.32 -1.27
CA MET A 11 -6.19 -12.25 -0.31
C MET A 11 -6.74 -12.78 1.00
N ILE A 12 -6.40 -12.08 2.10
CA ILE A 12 -6.90 -12.41 3.43
C ILE A 12 -8.39 -12.10 3.56
N LEU A 13 -8.86 -11.06 2.86
CA LEU A 13 -10.24 -10.60 2.90
C LEU A 13 -10.92 -10.78 1.55
N GLU A 14 -12.24 -10.91 1.57
CA GLU A 14 -13.03 -10.86 0.37
C GLU A 14 -12.99 -9.47 -0.28
N PRO A 15 -13.23 -9.36 -1.61
CA PRO A 15 -13.15 -8.07 -2.29
C PRO A 15 -13.97 -6.95 -1.67
N ASP A 16 -15.21 -7.23 -1.27
CA ASP A 16 -16.08 -6.23 -0.66
C ASP A 16 -15.48 -5.68 0.63
N ALA A 17 -14.88 -6.55 1.44
CA ALA A 17 -14.25 -6.16 2.68
C ALA A 17 -13.01 -5.30 2.43
N ILE A 18 -12.24 -5.60 1.37
CA ILE A 18 -11.07 -4.81 1.00
C ILE A 18 -11.48 -3.41 0.57
N PHE A 19 -12.50 -3.30 -0.30
CA PHE A 19 -13.00 -1.99 -0.72
C PHE A 19 -13.47 -1.17 0.47
N ASN A 20 -14.17 -1.80 1.41
CA ASN A 20 -14.63 -1.11 2.60
C ASN A 20 -13.45 -0.66 3.48
N ALA A 21 -12.45 -1.51 3.65
CA ALA A 21 -11.30 -1.21 4.50
C ALA A 21 -10.48 -0.02 4.00
N VAL A 22 -10.47 0.23 2.69
CA VAL A 22 -9.72 1.35 2.10
C VAL A 22 -10.61 2.53 1.72
N GLY A 23 -11.87 2.52 2.17
CA GLY A 23 -12.79 3.64 1.95
C GLY A 23 -13.33 3.74 0.53
N LEU A 24 -13.38 2.64 -0.20
CA LEU A 24 -13.86 2.61 -1.59
C LEU A 24 -15.17 1.85 -1.76
N GLN A 25 -15.91 1.62 -0.70
CA GLN A 25 -17.12 0.82 -0.76
C GLN A 25 -18.16 1.37 -1.75
N LYS A 26 -18.20 2.68 -1.94
CA LYS A 26 -19.13 3.28 -2.90
C LYS A 26 -18.67 3.15 -4.35
N ALA A 27 -17.40 2.82 -4.56
CA ALA A 27 -16.80 2.76 -5.89
C ALA A 27 -16.55 1.34 -6.37
N GLN A 28 -16.92 0.31 -5.59
CA GLN A 28 -16.55 -1.07 -5.91
C GLN A 28 -17.13 -1.58 -7.23
N HIS A 29 -18.22 -0.99 -7.69
CA HIS A 29 -18.84 -1.38 -8.98
C HIS A 29 -18.41 -0.47 -10.12
N LYS A 30 -17.61 0.55 -9.84
CA LYS A 30 -17.09 1.46 -10.84
C LYS A 30 -15.87 0.83 -11.52
N GLN A 31 -15.73 1.04 -12.83
CA GLN A 31 -14.54 0.54 -13.50
C GLN A 31 -13.31 1.30 -13.02
N ILE A 32 -12.20 0.56 -12.84
CA ILE A 32 -10.96 1.12 -12.28
C ILE A 32 -10.42 2.27 -13.12
N ARG A 33 -10.63 2.23 -14.45
CA ARG A 33 -10.19 3.31 -15.33
C ARG A 33 -10.83 4.66 -15.01
N TYR A 34 -11.94 4.66 -14.28
CA TYR A 34 -12.62 5.88 -13.86
C TYR A 34 -12.27 6.30 -12.43
N PHE A 35 -11.39 5.55 -11.76
CA PHE A 35 -10.92 5.92 -10.44
C PHE A 35 -10.02 7.15 -10.53
N SER A 36 -10.12 8.04 -9.55
CA SER A 36 -9.13 9.10 -9.37
C SER A 36 -7.78 8.48 -8.98
N SER A 37 -6.71 9.27 -9.06
CA SER A 37 -5.38 8.80 -8.65
C SER A 37 -5.37 8.39 -7.17
N GLY A 38 -6.07 9.13 -6.31
CA GLY A 38 -6.20 8.76 -4.90
C GLY A 38 -6.96 7.46 -4.70
N MET A 39 -8.03 7.25 -5.47
CA MET A 39 -8.78 5.99 -5.41
C MET A 39 -7.93 4.82 -5.86
N LYS A 40 -7.15 4.98 -6.93
CA LYS A 40 -6.23 3.95 -7.39
C LYS A 40 -5.18 3.64 -6.33
N GLN A 41 -4.67 4.65 -5.66
CA GLN A 41 -3.68 4.45 -4.61
C GLN A 41 -4.28 3.70 -3.43
N ARG A 42 -5.49 4.06 -3.01
CA ARG A 42 -6.19 3.33 -1.95
C ARG A 42 -6.39 1.86 -2.30
N LEU A 43 -6.77 1.58 -3.54
CA LEU A 43 -6.94 0.20 -3.98
C LEU A 43 -5.61 -0.56 -3.96
N LYS A 44 -4.53 0.06 -4.42
CA LYS A 44 -3.19 -0.56 -4.37
C LYS A 44 -2.81 -0.91 -2.93
N LEU A 45 -3.06 0.00 -1.99
CA LEU A 45 -2.77 -0.26 -0.58
C LEU A 45 -3.61 -1.42 -0.06
N GLY A 46 -4.88 -1.48 -0.41
CA GLY A 46 -5.75 -2.59 -0.03
C GLY A 46 -5.23 -3.91 -0.54
N LEU A 47 -4.85 -3.97 -1.81
CA LEU A 47 -4.31 -5.19 -2.40
C LEU A 47 -3.01 -5.61 -1.72
N ALA A 48 -2.16 -4.66 -1.36
CA ALA A 48 -0.90 -4.97 -0.68
C ALA A 48 -1.14 -5.44 0.75
N PHE A 49 -1.87 -4.66 1.55
CA PHE A 49 -2.05 -4.96 2.99
C PHE A 49 -2.83 -6.25 3.23
N PHE A 50 -3.82 -6.54 2.39
CA PHE A 50 -4.67 -7.72 2.58
C PHE A 50 -4.26 -8.90 1.72
N SER A 51 -3.08 -8.86 1.11
CA SER A 51 -2.50 -10.02 0.46
C SER A 51 -2.04 -11.04 1.51
N ASP A 52 -2.00 -12.31 1.13
CA ASP A 52 -1.49 -13.38 1.99
C ASP A 52 0.01 -13.53 1.75
N ALA A 53 0.77 -12.46 2.00
CA ALA A 53 2.21 -12.44 1.81
C ALA A 53 2.91 -12.08 3.11
N SER A 54 4.05 -12.73 3.37
CA SER A 54 4.85 -12.44 4.56
C SER A 54 5.74 -11.20 4.39
N ILE A 55 5.94 -10.76 3.15
CA ILE A 55 6.72 -9.55 2.85
C ILE A 55 5.80 -8.54 2.18
N LEU A 56 5.80 -7.33 2.71
CA LEU A 56 5.00 -6.23 2.19
C LEU A 56 5.94 -5.16 1.67
N LEU A 57 5.83 -4.85 0.38
CA LEU A 57 6.67 -3.84 -0.26
C LEU A 57 5.82 -2.65 -0.65
N LEU A 58 6.13 -1.49 -0.09
CA LEU A 58 5.38 -0.26 -0.32
C LEU A 58 6.29 0.80 -0.92
N ASP A 59 5.86 1.39 -2.03
CA ASP A 59 6.61 2.44 -2.72
C ASP A 59 5.80 3.73 -2.68
N GLU A 60 6.30 4.71 -1.92
CA GLU A 60 5.64 5.99 -1.71
C GLU A 60 4.13 5.82 -1.42
N PRO A 61 3.78 5.10 -0.35
CA PRO A 61 2.41 4.62 -0.15
C PRO A 61 1.36 5.72 0.04
N THR A 62 1.75 6.94 0.44
CA THR A 62 0.78 8.02 0.64
C THR A 62 0.67 8.97 -0.54
N THR A 63 1.32 8.66 -1.66
CA THR A 63 1.22 9.47 -2.88
C THR A 63 -0.24 9.59 -3.31
N ASN A 64 -0.67 10.80 -3.63
CA ASN A 64 -2.03 11.12 -4.08
C ASN A 64 -3.12 10.89 -3.01
N LEU A 65 -2.75 10.66 -1.76
CA LEU A 65 -3.73 10.55 -0.68
C LEU A 65 -3.96 11.90 -0.01
N ASP A 66 -5.22 12.16 0.35
CA ASP A 66 -5.57 13.27 1.21
C ASP A 66 -5.28 12.91 2.68
N GLN A 67 -5.56 13.82 3.61
CA GLN A 67 -5.29 13.57 5.02
C GLN A 67 -6.05 12.36 5.56
N ALA A 68 -7.28 12.16 5.14
CA ALA A 68 -8.05 10.98 5.53
C ALA A 68 -7.39 9.71 5.03
N GLY A 69 -6.89 9.72 3.79
CA GLY A 69 -6.18 8.59 3.22
C GLY A 69 -4.88 8.29 3.95
N ILE A 70 -4.15 9.32 4.35
CA ILE A 70 -2.93 9.13 5.13
C ILE A 70 -3.23 8.52 6.50
N ALA A 71 -4.30 8.98 7.15
CA ALA A 71 -4.73 8.40 8.43
C ALA A 71 -5.11 6.93 8.26
N ASP A 72 -5.80 6.59 7.18
CA ASP A 72 -6.16 5.21 6.88
C ASP A 72 -4.92 4.35 6.63
N TYR A 73 -3.91 4.90 5.93
CA TYR A 73 -2.64 4.20 5.73
C TYR A 73 -1.97 3.88 7.07
N LEU A 74 -1.88 4.86 7.96
CA LEU A 74 -1.27 4.64 9.27
C LEU A 74 -2.04 3.61 10.09
N GLN A 75 -3.35 3.59 9.96
CA GLN A 75 -4.18 2.59 10.62
C GLN A 75 -3.89 1.19 10.06
N LEU A 76 -3.75 1.06 8.74
CA LEU A 76 -3.41 -0.21 8.11
C LEU A 76 -2.02 -0.69 8.55
N ILE A 77 -1.06 0.22 8.64
CA ILE A 77 0.27 -0.11 9.14
C ILE A 77 0.18 -0.72 10.54
N SER A 78 -0.59 -0.11 11.43
CA SER A 78 -0.67 -0.60 12.81
C SER A 78 -1.44 -1.91 12.93
N SER A 79 -2.40 -2.17 12.05
CA SER A 79 -3.29 -3.33 12.18
C SER A 79 -2.92 -4.50 11.27
N GLN A 80 -2.21 -4.29 10.17
CA GLN A 80 -2.01 -5.31 9.14
C GLN A 80 -0.56 -5.72 8.92
N THR A 81 0.37 -5.31 9.77
CA THR A 81 1.78 -5.62 9.58
C THR A 81 2.34 -6.60 10.60
N GLN A 82 1.50 -7.15 11.46
CA GLN A 82 1.93 -8.13 12.45
C GLN A 82 2.42 -9.40 11.74
N ASN A 83 3.58 -9.90 12.18
CA ASN A 83 4.21 -11.09 11.62
C ASN A 83 4.58 -10.95 10.14
N ARG A 84 4.79 -9.74 9.68
CA ARG A 84 5.19 -9.45 8.30
C ARG A 84 6.45 -8.61 8.27
N THR A 85 7.26 -8.81 7.24
CA THR A 85 8.38 -7.92 6.94
C THR A 85 7.87 -6.81 6.04
N VAL A 86 8.05 -5.57 6.46
CA VAL A 86 7.58 -4.40 5.70
C VAL A 86 8.79 -3.62 5.20
N ILE A 87 8.84 -3.40 3.90
CA ILE A 87 9.89 -2.61 3.25
C ILE A 87 9.20 -1.41 2.61
N ILE A 88 9.65 -0.21 2.97
CA ILE A 88 9.05 1.02 2.46
C ILE A 88 10.11 1.85 1.75
N CYS A 89 9.86 2.20 0.49
CA CYS A 89 10.66 3.14 -0.28
C CYS A 89 9.98 4.49 -0.19
N SER A 90 10.62 5.48 0.43
CA SER A 90 9.97 6.75 0.71
C SER A 90 10.95 7.86 1.01
N ASN A 91 10.57 9.09 0.72
CA ASN A 91 11.23 10.31 1.17
C ASN A 91 10.42 11.04 2.23
N ASP A 92 9.31 10.49 2.67
CA ASP A 92 8.38 11.13 3.59
C ASP A 92 8.39 10.42 4.93
N LEU A 93 8.83 11.13 5.96
CA LEU A 93 8.92 10.58 7.31
C LEU A 93 7.58 10.02 7.80
N THR A 94 6.47 10.64 7.42
CA THR A 94 5.15 10.14 7.80
C THR A 94 4.92 8.71 7.34
N GLU A 95 5.48 8.35 6.17
CA GLU A 95 5.28 7.02 5.61
C GLU A 95 6.07 5.94 6.33
N TYR A 96 7.22 6.28 6.95
CA TYR A 96 8.13 5.28 7.49
C TYR A 96 8.57 5.52 8.94
N SER A 97 7.97 6.48 9.63
CA SER A 97 8.40 6.83 11.00
C SER A 97 8.31 5.65 11.98
N PHE A 98 7.47 4.67 11.70
CA PHE A 98 7.31 3.47 12.53
C PHE A 98 8.39 2.41 12.26
N CYS A 99 9.19 2.58 11.21
CA CYS A 99 10.21 1.60 10.84
C CYS A 99 11.37 1.63 11.84
N LYS A 100 11.86 0.44 12.19
CA LYS A 100 12.97 0.29 13.16
C LYS A 100 14.33 0.46 12.49
N HIS A 101 14.43 0.16 11.21
CA HIS A 101 15.68 0.21 10.46
C HIS A 101 15.53 1.13 9.27
N LEU A 102 16.53 1.96 9.05
CA LEU A 102 16.54 2.94 7.98
C LEU A 102 17.78 2.74 7.12
N LEU A 103 17.58 2.61 5.81
CA LEU A 103 18.66 2.56 4.84
C LEU A 103 18.58 3.80 3.95
N GLN A 104 19.59 4.66 4.02
CA GLN A 104 19.63 5.86 3.20
C GLN A 104 20.34 5.54 1.88
N ILE A 105 19.59 5.53 0.80
CA ILE A 105 20.10 5.14 -0.52
C ILE A 105 21.19 6.12 -0.98
N ASP A 106 21.09 7.38 -0.61
CA ASP A 106 22.10 8.39 -0.99
C ASP A 106 23.50 7.99 -0.59
N GLN A 107 23.68 7.24 0.49
CA GLN A 107 24.97 6.76 0.95
C GLN A 107 25.60 5.76 -0.02
N TYR A 108 24.83 5.22 -0.94
CA TYR A 108 25.27 4.17 -1.85
C TYR A 108 25.39 4.62 -3.30
N LYS A 109 25.19 5.91 -3.58
CA LYS A 109 25.24 6.42 -4.95
C LYS A 109 26.59 6.16 -5.65
N THR A 110 27.69 6.37 -4.93
CA THR A 110 29.02 6.18 -5.50
C THR A 110 29.25 4.73 -5.85
N ALA A 111 28.83 3.82 -4.98
CA ALA A 111 28.99 2.38 -5.24
C ALA A 111 28.22 1.95 -6.48
N SER A 112 27.01 2.46 -6.68
CA SER A 112 26.20 2.11 -7.85
C SER A 112 26.78 2.66 -9.15
N VAL A 113 27.47 3.80 -9.08
CA VAL A 113 28.12 4.39 -10.25
C VAL A 113 29.36 3.60 -10.65
N VAL A 114 30.11 3.12 -9.68
CA VAL A 114 31.36 2.38 -9.92
C VAL A 114 31.07 0.98 -10.46
N SER A 115 30.03 0.38 -10.02
CA SER A 115 29.67 -0.98 -10.46
C SER A 115 29.04 -0.98 -11.84
#